data_de97db8109cac071ecefd5ea7181a6e7
#
_entry.id   de97db8109cac071ecefd5ea7181a6e7
#
_cell.length_a   1.000
_cell.length_b   1.000
_cell.length_c   1.000
_cell.angle_alpha   90.00
_cell.angle_beta   90.00
_cell.angle_gamma   90.00
#
_symmetry.space_group_name_H-M   'P 1'
#
loop_
_entity.id
_entity.type
_entity.pdbx_description
1 polymer ?
#
loop_
_entity_poly.entity_id
_entity_poly.type
_entity_poly.pdbx_seq_one_letter_code
_entity_poly.pdbx_strand_id
1 'polypeptide(L)'
;GATIVGYGFSTALTGFIMSLDNMAALFILPYIGALSDRTRTRIGRRKPFILVGAPLAALAFIGIPLLAGAPLPLFMAAVFGTLLTMDFFRTPLIALMPDLTPSPLRSQANGVINLMGGLGAVLAFLIGGRLFDYAPWASFAFGALLMLAACATVLIFVREPVAPEAADGEVGLLAALRGVARDPDRSAIALLAAIFCWFLAYSA
;
A
#
# COMPACT_ATOMS: atom_id res chain seq x y z
N GLY A 1 11.78 26.54 -5.77
CA GLY A 1 11.28 25.33 -6.38
C GLY A 1 11.99 24.14 -5.78
N ALA A 2 11.25 23.18 -5.24
CA ALA A 2 11.81 21.95 -4.71
C ALA A 2 12.44 21.15 -5.86
N THR A 3 13.74 21.02 -5.85
CA THR A 3 14.47 20.17 -6.78
C THR A 3 14.40 18.73 -6.28
N ILE A 4 13.48 17.95 -6.82
CA ILE A 4 13.58 16.50 -6.66
C ILE A 4 14.76 16.06 -7.54
N VAL A 5 15.89 15.74 -6.90
CA VAL A 5 17.07 15.11 -7.52
C VAL A 5 17.59 15.86 -8.78
N GLY A 6 17.63 17.19 -8.76
CA GLY A 6 18.23 17.98 -9.85
C GLY A 6 17.38 18.15 -11.13
N TYR A 7 16.18 17.59 -11.21
CA TYR A 7 15.33 17.70 -12.39
C TYR A 7 14.49 18.98 -12.50
N GLY A 8 14.50 19.85 -11.48
CA GLY A 8 13.86 21.17 -11.54
C GLY A 8 12.36 21.18 -11.87
N PHE A 9 11.60 20.22 -11.35
CA PHE A 9 10.15 20.16 -11.57
C PHE A 9 9.43 21.36 -10.98
N SER A 10 8.43 21.87 -11.68
CA SER A 10 7.47 22.78 -11.10
C SER A 10 6.64 22.08 -10.03
N THR A 11 6.20 22.81 -8.99
CA THR A 11 5.35 22.28 -7.93
C THR A 11 4.08 21.62 -8.50
N ALA A 12 3.52 22.20 -9.57
CA ALA A 12 2.36 21.65 -10.26
C ALA A 12 2.64 20.27 -10.90
N LEU A 13 3.81 20.07 -11.52
CA LEU A 13 4.17 18.79 -12.12
C LEU A 13 4.41 17.72 -11.04
N THR A 14 5.03 18.10 -9.92
CA THR A 14 5.22 17.19 -8.77
C THR A 14 3.87 16.76 -8.21
N GLY A 15 2.94 17.68 -8.01
CA GLY A 15 1.58 17.37 -7.55
C GLY A 15 0.82 16.50 -8.55
N PHE A 16 0.96 16.73 -9.85
CA PHE A 16 0.35 15.89 -10.88
C PHE A 16 0.88 14.45 -10.85
N ILE A 17 2.19 14.26 -10.71
CA ILE A 17 2.81 12.92 -10.59
C ILE A 17 2.27 12.19 -9.35
N MET A 18 2.17 12.86 -8.20
CA MET A 18 1.57 12.28 -6.99
C MET A 18 0.09 11.93 -7.16
N SER A 19 -0.64 12.71 -7.94
CA SER A 19 -2.05 12.43 -8.25
C SER A 19 -2.22 11.21 -9.15
N LEU A 20 -1.28 10.97 -10.08
CA LEU A 20 -1.29 9.78 -10.93
C LEU A 20 -1.17 8.49 -10.13
N ASP A 21 -0.35 8.47 -9.07
CA ASP A 21 -0.25 7.33 -8.17
C ASP A 21 -1.60 7.00 -7.51
N ASN A 22 -2.24 8.00 -6.93
CA ASN A 22 -3.57 7.83 -6.33
C ASN A 22 -4.63 7.37 -7.34
N MET A 23 -4.57 7.86 -8.59
CA MET A 23 -5.46 7.39 -9.66
C MET A 23 -5.17 5.93 -10.04
N ALA A 24 -3.91 5.55 -10.14
CA ALA A 24 -3.53 4.17 -10.42
C ALA A 24 -3.97 3.24 -9.29
N ALA A 25 -3.75 3.63 -8.03
CA ALA A 25 -4.17 2.89 -6.85
C ALA A 25 -5.68 2.62 -6.82
N LEU A 26 -6.51 3.57 -7.28
CA LEU A 26 -7.96 3.42 -7.34
C LEU A 26 -8.41 2.19 -8.15
N PHE A 27 -7.67 1.84 -9.20
CA PHE A 27 -7.97 0.68 -10.05
C PHE A 27 -7.17 -0.57 -9.63
N ILE A 28 -5.91 -0.38 -9.25
CA ILE A 28 -4.98 -1.47 -8.96
C ILE A 28 -5.35 -2.16 -7.65
N LEU A 29 -5.66 -1.39 -6.58
CA LEU A 29 -5.94 -1.98 -5.27
C LEU A 29 -7.17 -2.93 -5.28
N PRO A 30 -8.33 -2.55 -5.84
CA PRO A 30 -9.46 -3.47 -5.94
C PRO A 30 -9.17 -4.68 -6.82
N TYR A 31 -8.44 -4.48 -7.93
CA TYR A 31 -8.08 -5.56 -8.84
C TYR A 31 -7.17 -6.60 -8.16
N ILE A 32 -6.10 -6.15 -7.51
CA ILE A 32 -5.17 -7.03 -6.78
C ILE A 32 -5.86 -7.67 -5.57
N GLY A 33 -6.73 -6.93 -4.87
CA GLY A 33 -7.57 -7.48 -3.80
C GLY A 33 -8.38 -8.67 -4.30
N ALA A 34 -9.19 -8.47 -5.35
CA ALA A 34 -10.00 -9.52 -5.94
C ALA A 34 -9.17 -10.69 -6.49
N LEU A 35 -8.01 -10.40 -7.10
CA LEU A 35 -7.09 -11.42 -7.59
C LEU A 35 -6.53 -12.28 -6.45
N SER A 36 -6.12 -11.65 -5.35
CA SER A 36 -5.60 -12.35 -4.17
C SER A 36 -6.68 -13.20 -3.49
N ASP A 37 -7.93 -12.73 -3.47
CA ASP A 37 -9.06 -13.48 -2.90
C ASP A 37 -9.39 -14.75 -3.69
N ARG A 38 -9.20 -14.72 -5.01
CA ARG A 38 -9.44 -15.87 -5.90
C ARG A 38 -8.26 -16.84 -5.97
N THR A 39 -7.07 -16.40 -5.56
CA THR A 39 -5.86 -17.22 -5.65
C THR A 39 -5.90 -18.33 -4.60
N ARG A 40 -5.60 -19.56 -5.01
CA ARG A 40 -5.54 -20.76 -4.15
C ARG A 40 -4.18 -21.40 -4.31
N THR A 41 -3.34 -21.34 -3.27
CA THR A 41 -2.03 -22.00 -3.27
C THR A 41 -1.79 -22.77 -1.98
N ARG A 42 -0.79 -23.67 -1.99
CA ARG A 42 -0.40 -24.46 -0.81
C ARG A 42 0.10 -23.61 0.36
N ILE A 43 0.59 -22.42 0.08
CA ILE A 43 1.11 -21.50 1.12
C ILE A 43 0.07 -20.47 1.59
N GLY A 44 -1.11 -20.47 1.00
CA GLY A 44 -2.21 -19.56 1.28
C GLY A 44 -2.66 -18.80 0.03
N ARG A 45 -3.64 -17.92 0.14
CA ARG A 45 -4.16 -17.10 -0.95
C ARG A 45 -3.42 -15.77 -1.11
N ARG A 46 -2.98 -15.16 0.00
CA ARG A 46 -2.34 -13.83 0.03
C ARG A 46 -0.82 -13.89 0.05
N LYS A 47 -0.24 -14.90 0.70
CA LYS A 47 1.21 -15.08 0.83
C LYS A 47 1.98 -15.09 -0.49
N PRO A 48 1.50 -15.68 -1.60
CA PRO A 48 2.24 -15.65 -2.88
C PRO A 48 2.50 -14.23 -3.37
N PHE A 49 1.54 -13.31 -3.19
CA PHE A 49 1.67 -11.91 -3.59
C PHE A 49 2.72 -11.18 -2.75
N ILE A 50 2.78 -11.48 -1.44
CA ILE A 50 3.78 -10.92 -0.54
C ILE A 50 5.17 -11.48 -0.88
N LEU A 51 5.27 -12.79 -1.13
CA LEU A 51 6.52 -13.47 -1.45
C LEU A 51 7.18 -12.94 -2.72
N VAL A 52 6.39 -12.61 -3.74
CA VAL A 52 6.89 -12.08 -5.02
C VAL A 52 6.96 -10.55 -5.00
N GLY A 53 5.93 -9.91 -4.49
CA GLY A 53 5.80 -8.45 -4.53
C GLY A 53 6.80 -7.72 -3.64
N ALA A 54 7.07 -8.20 -2.42
CA ALA A 54 7.99 -7.54 -1.52
C ALA A 54 9.44 -7.48 -2.03
N PRO A 55 10.04 -8.57 -2.56
CA PRO A 55 11.36 -8.49 -3.18
C PRO A 55 11.40 -7.58 -4.42
N LEU A 56 10.38 -7.62 -5.26
CA LEU A 56 10.30 -6.73 -6.42
C LEU A 56 10.21 -5.25 -6.00
N ALA A 57 9.39 -4.96 -4.98
CA ALA A 57 9.29 -3.61 -4.44
C ALA A 57 10.61 -3.14 -3.80
N ALA A 58 11.32 -4.02 -3.08
CA ALA A 58 12.62 -3.70 -2.50
C ALA A 58 13.65 -3.37 -3.58
N LEU A 59 13.71 -4.15 -4.66
CA LEU A 59 14.61 -3.89 -5.79
C LEU A 59 14.28 -2.58 -6.49
N ALA A 60 13.00 -2.33 -6.78
CA ALA A 60 12.56 -1.09 -7.40
C ALA A 60 12.86 0.12 -6.49
N PHE A 61 12.63 0.01 -5.18
CA PHE A 61 12.90 1.06 -4.21
C PHE A 61 14.38 1.44 -4.11
N ILE A 62 15.29 0.44 -4.09
CA ILE A 62 16.73 0.66 -4.16
C ILE A 62 17.15 1.23 -5.53
N GLY A 63 16.41 0.93 -6.59
CA GLY A 63 16.61 1.49 -7.91
C GLY A 63 16.47 3.01 -7.98
N ILE A 64 15.64 3.62 -7.13
CA ILE A 64 15.41 5.08 -7.14
C ILE A 64 16.72 5.87 -6.95
N PRO A 65 17.48 5.70 -5.86
CA PRO A 65 18.73 6.44 -5.69
C PRO A 65 19.81 6.08 -6.72
N LEU A 66 19.83 4.84 -7.22
CA LEU A 66 20.78 4.42 -8.23
C LEU A 66 20.53 5.09 -9.58
N LEU A 67 19.28 5.41 -9.89
CA LEU A 67 18.85 6.07 -11.12
C LEU A 67 18.66 7.58 -10.97
N ALA A 68 19.06 8.17 -9.85
CA ALA A 68 18.90 9.58 -9.56
C ALA A 68 19.60 10.51 -10.57
N GLY A 69 20.65 10.03 -11.26
CA GLY A 69 21.35 10.76 -12.34
C GLY A 69 21.01 10.30 -13.76
N ALA A 70 20.05 9.38 -13.90
CA ALA A 70 19.66 8.83 -15.19
C ALA A 70 18.71 9.78 -15.96
N PRO A 71 18.49 9.58 -17.27
CA PRO A 71 17.47 10.32 -18.01
C PRO A 71 16.09 10.24 -17.32
N LEU A 72 15.37 11.35 -17.34
CA LEU A 72 14.07 11.49 -16.65
C LEU A 72 13.09 10.31 -16.86
N PRO A 73 12.89 9.78 -18.07
CA PRO A 73 11.97 8.66 -18.28
C PRO A 73 12.39 7.40 -17.48
N LEU A 74 13.68 7.14 -17.36
CA LEU A 74 14.19 5.97 -16.63
C LEU A 74 14.05 6.16 -15.12
N PHE A 75 14.31 7.36 -14.61
CA PHE A 75 14.06 7.70 -13.21
C PHE A 75 12.57 7.58 -12.87
N MET A 76 11.69 8.12 -13.71
CA MET A 76 10.25 8.00 -13.53
C MET A 76 9.77 6.55 -13.58
N ALA A 77 10.34 5.72 -14.46
CA ALA A 77 10.02 4.30 -14.50
C ALA A 77 10.39 3.58 -13.18
N ALA A 78 11.52 3.95 -12.54
CA ALA A 78 11.88 3.41 -11.23
C ALA A 78 10.88 3.85 -10.14
N VAL A 79 10.48 5.11 -10.12
CA VAL A 79 9.49 5.63 -9.16
C VAL A 79 8.15 4.92 -9.34
N PHE A 80 7.58 4.93 -10.55
CA PHE A 80 6.30 4.26 -10.83
C PHE A 80 6.39 2.74 -10.61
N GLY A 81 7.50 2.10 -10.99
CA GLY A 81 7.73 0.69 -10.73
C GLY A 81 7.72 0.36 -9.24
N THR A 82 8.30 1.25 -8.41
CA THR A 82 8.24 1.11 -6.95
C THR A 82 6.81 1.21 -6.43
N LEU A 83 6.06 2.23 -6.85
CA LEU A 83 4.68 2.44 -6.43
C LEU A 83 3.79 1.25 -6.80
N LEU A 84 3.84 0.81 -8.05
CA LEU A 84 3.07 -0.34 -8.54
C LEU A 84 3.42 -1.64 -7.80
N THR A 85 4.71 -1.91 -7.57
CA THR A 85 5.13 -3.12 -6.85
C THR A 85 4.79 -3.05 -5.36
N MET A 86 4.81 -1.86 -4.76
CA MET A 86 4.34 -1.67 -3.39
C MET A 86 2.84 -1.93 -3.28
N ASP A 87 2.02 -1.39 -4.17
CA ASP A 87 0.57 -1.64 -4.17
C ASP A 87 0.23 -3.11 -4.39
N PHE A 88 1.03 -3.80 -5.22
CA PHE A 88 0.84 -5.22 -5.52
C PHE A 88 0.91 -6.12 -4.28
N PHE A 89 1.86 -5.92 -3.38
CA PHE A 89 1.96 -6.76 -2.17
C PHE A 89 1.26 -6.16 -0.94
N ARG A 90 1.16 -4.83 -0.85
CA ARG A 90 0.55 -4.12 0.27
C ARG A 90 -0.93 -4.47 0.44
N THR A 91 -1.67 -4.55 -0.66
CA THR A 91 -3.11 -4.87 -0.65
C THR A 91 -3.39 -6.23 -0.02
N PRO A 92 -2.79 -7.35 -0.48
CA PRO A 92 -2.93 -8.64 0.18
C PRO A 92 -2.41 -8.66 1.63
N LEU A 93 -1.34 -7.92 1.93
CA LEU A 93 -0.78 -7.82 3.28
C LEU A 93 -1.77 -7.18 4.27
N ILE A 94 -2.37 -6.05 3.91
CA ILE A 94 -3.36 -5.37 4.75
C ILE A 94 -4.61 -6.23 4.90
N ALA A 95 -5.03 -6.92 3.86
CA ALA A 95 -6.19 -7.79 3.89
C ALA A 95 -6.00 -9.05 4.76
N LEU A 96 -4.77 -9.41 5.13
CA LEU A 96 -4.53 -10.46 6.14
C LEU A 96 -5.11 -10.09 7.52
N MET A 97 -5.15 -8.79 7.87
CA MET A 97 -5.63 -8.39 9.20
C MET A 97 -7.08 -8.83 9.47
N PRO A 98 -8.07 -8.48 8.62
CA PRO A 98 -9.44 -8.96 8.85
C PRO A 98 -9.59 -10.47 8.69
N ASP A 99 -8.72 -11.14 7.92
CA ASP A 99 -8.74 -12.60 7.77
C ASP A 99 -8.28 -13.32 9.04
N LEU A 100 -7.33 -12.73 9.77
CA LEU A 100 -6.74 -13.29 11.00
C LEU A 100 -7.50 -12.87 12.27
N THR A 101 -8.30 -11.80 12.20
CA THR A 101 -8.89 -11.17 13.38
C THR A 101 -10.39 -11.44 13.44
N PRO A 102 -10.91 -12.04 14.54
CA PRO A 102 -12.35 -12.17 14.77
C PRO A 102 -13.06 -10.82 14.69
N SER A 103 -14.29 -10.80 14.16
CA SER A 103 -15.05 -9.57 13.93
C SER A 103 -15.13 -8.63 15.14
N PRO A 104 -15.31 -9.10 16.40
CA PRO A 104 -15.38 -8.20 17.58
C PRO A 104 -14.06 -7.48 17.89
N LEU A 105 -12.90 -8.03 17.46
CA LEU A 105 -11.57 -7.50 17.75
C LEU A 105 -10.98 -6.68 16.61
N ARG A 106 -11.64 -6.60 15.46
CA ARG A 106 -11.12 -5.88 14.26
C ARG A 106 -10.82 -4.41 14.52
N SER A 107 -11.67 -3.72 15.29
CA SER A 107 -11.46 -2.32 15.64
C SER A 107 -10.19 -2.13 16.48
N GLN A 108 -9.97 -3.00 17.47
CA GLN A 108 -8.78 -2.96 18.32
C GLN A 108 -7.52 -3.30 17.50
N ALA A 109 -7.57 -4.33 16.65
CA ALA A 109 -6.48 -4.70 15.77
C ALA A 109 -6.10 -3.55 14.82
N ASN A 110 -7.09 -2.85 14.25
CA ASN A 110 -6.84 -1.68 13.42
C ASN A 110 -6.17 -0.53 14.21
N GLY A 111 -6.59 -0.30 15.46
CA GLY A 111 -5.93 0.65 16.37
C GLY A 111 -4.46 0.31 16.60
N VAL A 112 -4.14 -0.95 16.85
CA VAL A 112 -2.77 -1.43 17.03
C VAL A 112 -1.94 -1.24 15.74
N ILE A 113 -2.49 -1.56 14.58
CA ILE A 113 -1.82 -1.37 13.29
C ILE A 113 -1.48 0.10 13.06
N ASN A 114 -2.43 1.01 13.30
CA ASN A 114 -2.20 2.44 13.16
C ASN A 114 -1.14 2.96 14.15
N LEU A 115 -1.16 2.49 15.40
CA LEU A 115 -0.12 2.82 16.39
C LEU A 115 1.25 2.34 15.93
N MET A 116 1.37 1.09 15.49
CA MET A 116 2.63 0.54 14.96
C MET A 116 3.09 1.28 13.70
N GLY A 117 2.16 1.65 12.82
CA GLY A 117 2.45 2.49 11.66
C GLY A 117 3.02 3.85 12.04
N GLY A 118 2.43 4.52 13.03
CA GLY A 118 2.93 5.80 13.57
C GLY A 118 4.32 5.66 14.19
N LEU A 119 4.54 4.64 15.02
CA LEU A 119 5.87 4.36 15.59
C LEU A 119 6.90 4.06 14.49
N GLY A 120 6.52 3.27 13.49
CA GLY A 120 7.36 2.99 12.33
C GLY A 120 7.75 4.23 11.56
N ALA A 121 6.81 5.16 11.35
CA ALA A 121 7.07 6.44 10.69
C ALA A 121 8.07 7.30 11.48
N VAL A 122 7.90 7.41 12.81
CA VAL A 122 8.84 8.15 13.65
C VAL A 122 10.26 7.56 13.56
N LEU A 123 10.39 6.25 13.65
CA LEU A 123 11.68 5.56 13.53
C LEU A 123 12.29 5.74 12.13
N ALA A 124 11.47 5.67 11.08
CA ALA A 124 11.91 5.89 9.71
C ALA A 124 12.44 7.32 9.51
N PHE A 125 11.77 8.34 10.06
CA PHE A 125 12.26 9.71 10.00
C PHE A 125 13.56 9.91 10.78
N LEU A 126 13.65 9.38 12.01
CA LEU A 126 14.82 9.58 12.86
C LEU A 126 16.07 8.86 12.32
N ILE A 127 15.91 7.59 11.92
CA ILE A 127 17.03 6.77 11.44
C ILE A 127 17.28 7.03 9.96
N GLY A 128 16.23 7.05 9.15
CA GLY A 128 16.30 7.26 7.71
C GLY A 128 16.86 8.63 7.36
N GLY A 129 16.46 9.69 8.10
CA GLY A 129 17.01 11.03 7.91
C GLY A 129 18.53 11.08 8.14
N ARG A 130 19.01 10.51 9.24
CA ARG A 130 20.46 10.46 9.53
C ARG A 130 21.24 9.62 8.51
N LEU A 131 20.67 8.51 8.06
CA LEU A 131 21.28 7.68 7.03
C LEU A 131 21.32 8.42 5.67
N PHE A 132 20.28 9.20 5.38
CA PHE A 132 20.22 10.00 4.16
C PHE A 132 21.30 11.09 4.12
N ASP A 133 21.56 11.75 5.25
CA ASP A 133 22.62 12.75 5.39
C ASP A 133 24.00 12.13 5.19
N TYR A 134 24.21 10.88 5.60
CA TYR A 134 25.45 10.14 5.39
C TYR A 134 25.59 9.65 3.93
N ALA A 135 24.57 9.00 3.41
CA ALA A 135 24.52 8.56 2.01
C ALA A 135 23.05 8.29 1.59
N PRO A 136 22.52 8.98 0.58
CA PRO A 136 21.12 8.82 0.15
C PRO A 136 20.71 7.37 -0.09
N TRP A 137 21.56 6.57 -0.75
CA TRP A 137 21.27 5.16 -1.03
C TRP A 137 21.11 4.30 0.25
N ALA A 138 21.80 4.68 1.35
CA ALA A 138 21.75 3.93 2.61
C ALA A 138 20.37 3.97 3.25
N SER A 139 19.66 5.10 3.17
CA SER A 139 18.27 5.22 3.63
C SER A 139 17.33 4.28 2.88
N PHE A 140 17.47 4.22 1.56
CA PHE A 140 16.64 3.33 0.72
C PHE A 140 16.96 1.86 0.98
N ALA A 141 18.25 1.51 1.10
CA ALA A 141 18.67 0.14 1.43
C ALA A 141 18.16 -0.30 2.81
N PHE A 142 18.22 0.58 3.80
CA PHE A 142 17.70 0.32 5.14
C PHE A 142 16.18 0.10 5.12
N GLY A 143 15.43 0.96 4.43
CA GLY A 143 13.98 0.82 4.26
C GLY A 143 13.61 -0.49 3.57
N ALA A 144 14.32 -0.84 2.48
CA ALA A 144 14.14 -2.10 1.77
C ALA A 144 14.41 -3.32 2.67
N LEU A 145 15.48 -3.27 3.47
CA LEU A 145 15.82 -4.35 4.42
C LEU A 145 14.75 -4.53 5.47
N LEU A 146 14.26 -3.44 6.08
CA LEU A 146 13.18 -3.49 7.06
C LEU A 146 11.88 -4.04 6.45
N MET A 147 11.54 -3.62 5.24
CA MET A 147 10.37 -4.10 4.52
C MET A 147 10.47 -5.61 4.26
N LEU A 148 11.62 -6.09 3.78
CA LEU A 148 11.85 -7.51 3.53
C LEU A 148 11.83 -8.32 4.84
N ALA A 149 12.44 -7.81 5.92
CA ALA A 149 12.41 -8.45 7.23
C ALA A 149 10.98 -8.55 7.78
N ALA A 150 10.17 -7.49 7.66
CA ALA A 150 8.76 -7.50 8.06
C ALA A 150 7.95 -8.50 7.23
N CYS A 151 8.10 -8.51 5.91
CA CYS A 151 7.42 -9.47 5.03
C CYS A 151 7.86 -10.91 5.32
N ALA A 152 9.16 -11.16 5.55
CA ALA A 152 9.67 -12.48 5.94
C ALA A 152 9.06 -12.95 7.26
N THR A 153 8.93 -12.05 8.25
CA THR A 153 8.27 -12.36 9.53
C THR A 153 6.81 -12.80 9.28
N VAL A 154 6.07 -12.09 8.45
CA VAL A 154 4.69 -12.47 8.10
C VAL A 154 4.66 -13.83 7.39
N LEU A 155 5.54 -14.07 6.43
CA LEU A 155 5.57 -15.32 5.67
C LEU A 155 5.90 -16.53 6.54
N ILE A 156 6.77 -16.37 7.55
CA ILE A 156 7.23 -17.45 8.43
C ILE A 156 6.23 -17.71 9.56
N PHE A 157 5.81 -16.66 10.26
CA PHE A 157 5.05 -16.82 11.52
C PHE A 157 3.54 -16.76 11.35
N VAL A 158 3.02 -16.07 10.34
CA VAL A 158 1.58 -15.97 10.12
C VAL A 158 1.10 -17.20 9.36
N ARG A 159 0.16 -17.94 9.95
CA ARG A 159 -0.56 -19.02 9.26
C ARG A 159 -1.86 -18.46 8.71
N GLU A 160 -1.98 -18.45 7.40
CA GLU A 160 -3.21 -18.02 6.75
C GLU A 160 -4.31 -19.07 7.00
N PRO A 161 -5.48 -18.68 7.54
CA PRO A 161 -6.57 -19.62 7.73
C PRO A 161 -7.01 -20.16 6.37
N VAL A 162 -7.32 -21.47 6.33
CA VAL A 162 -7.97 -22.05 5.14
C VAL A 162 -9.30 -21.33 5.00
N ALA A 163 -9.43 -20.52 3.94
CA ALA A 163 -10.66 -19.76 3.72
C ALA A 163 -11.83 -20.77 3.65
N PRO A 164 -12.93 -20.53 4.38
CA PRO A 164 -14.18 -21.21 4.08
C PRO A 164 -14.44 -21.05 2.57
N GLU A 165 -15.02 -22.08 1.95
CA GLU A 165 -15.48 -21.96 0.57
C GLU A 165 -16.17 -20.62 0.43
N ALA A 166 -15.76 -19.87 -0.60
CA ALA A 166 -16.28 -18.53 -0.82
C ALA A 166 -17.81 -18.62 -0.71
N ALA A 167 -18.36 -17.91 0.25
CA ALA A 167 -19.80 -17.73 0.28
C ALA A 167 -20.16 -17.16 -1.10
N ASP A 168 -20.89 -17.93 -1.87
CA ASP A 168 -21.36 -17.56 -3.19
C ASP A 168 -21.97 -16.16 -3.11
N GLY A 169 -21.34 -15.20 -3.79
CA GLY A 169 -21.86 -13.84 -3.88
C GLY A 169 -20.98 -12.74 -3.28
N GLU A 170 -19.73 -12.64 -3.69
CA GLU A 170 -19.06 -11.34 -3.59
C GLU A 170 -19.86 -10.32 -4.42
N VAL A 171 -20.61 -9.51 -3.71
CA VAL A 171 -21.36 -8.40 -4.30
C VAL A 171 -20.33 -7.47 -4.95
N GLY A 172 -20.25 -7.45 -6.27
CA GLY A 172 -19.32 -6.58 -6.99
C GLY A 172 -19.46 -5.13 -6.52
N LEU A 173 -18.36 -4.35 -6.54
CA LEU A 173 -18.31 -2.96 -6.05
C LEU A 173 -19.54 -2.14 -6.50
N LEU A 174 -19.94 -2.26 -7.77
CA LEU A 174 -21.11 -1.54 -8.31
C LEU A 174 -22.42 -2.00 -7.66
N ALA A 175 -22.55 -3.30 -7.35
CA ALA A 175 -23.73 -3.83 -6.70
C ALA A 175 -23.76 -3.44 -5.20
N ALA A 176 -22.61 -3.41 -4.54
CA ALA A 176 -22.47 -2.90 -3.16
C ALA A 176 -22.81 -1.41 -3.08
N LEU A 177 -22.27 -0.57 -3.97
CA LEU A 177 -22.60 0.86 -4.05
C LEU A 177 -24.09 1.08 -4.36
N ARG A 178 -24.67 0.27 -5.24
CA ARG A 178 -26.11 0.33 -5.56
C ARG A 178 -26.97 -0.13 -4.38
N GLY A 179 -26.52 -1.11 -3.60
CA GLY A 179 -27.14 -1.55 -2.35
C GLY A 179 -27.17 -0.42 -1.33
N VAL A 180 -26.02 0.20 -1.04
CA VAL A 180 -25.91 1.35 -0.13
C VAL A 180 -26.74 2.54 -0.60
N ALA A 181 -26.78 2.83 -1.91
CA ALA A 181 -27.57 3.94 -2.46
C ALA A 181 -29.08 3.70 -2.38
N ARG A 182 -29.54 2.44 -2.28
CA ARG A 182 -30.95 2.05 -2.16
C ARG A 182 -31.40 1.79 -0.73
N ASP A 183 -30.46 1.78 0.22
CA ASP A 183 -30.78 1.57 1.62
C ASP A 183 -31.65 2.75 2.14
N PRO A 184 -32.80 2.48 2.78
CA PRO A 184 -33.59 3.51 3.43
C PRO A 184 -32.80 4.26 4.51
N ASP A 185 -31.85 3.60 5.17
CA ASP A 185 -30.93 4.23 6.11
C ASP A 185 -29.78 4.91 5.37
N ARG A 186 -29.86 6.23 5.33
CA ARG A 186 -28.85 7.09 4.67
C ARG A 186 -27.55 7.28 5.48
N SER A 187 -27.44 6.67 6.65
CA SER A 187 -26.25 6.80 7.52
C SER A 187 -24.98 6.35 6.81
N ALA A 188 -25.05 5.27 6.02
CA ALA A 188 -23.90 4.78 5.24
C ALA A 188 -23.46 5.77 4.15
N ILE A 189 -24.41 6.41 3.45
CA ILE A 189 -24.13 7.44 2.43
C ILE A 189 -23.52 8.67 3.09
N ALA A 190 -24.09 9.12 4.21
CA ALA A 190 -23.57 10.27 4.95
C ALA A 190 -22.15 10.02 5.46
N LEU A 191 -21.85 8.81 5.95
CA LEU A 191 -20.51 8.41 6.37
C LEU A 191 -19.53 8.39 5.20
N LEU A 192 -19.91 7.83 4.05
CA LEU A 192 -19.08 7.82 2.86
C LEU A 192 -18.79 9.23 2.35
N ALA A 193 -19.79 10.12 2.36
CA ALA A 193 -19.61 11.52 2.00
C ALA A 193 -18.69 12.26 2.98
N ALA A 194 -18.84 12.02 4.28
CA ALA A 194 -17.94 12.60 5.29
C ALA A 194 -16.50 12.13 5.13
N ILE A 195 -16.29 10.84 4.88
CA ILE A 195 -14.96 10.27 4.60
C ILE A 195 -14.37 10.90 3.32
N PHE A 196 -15.15 11.02 2.26
CA PHE A 196 -14.73 11.66 1.02
C PHE A 196 -14.32 13.13 1.23
N CYS A 197 -15.13 13.91 1.95
CA CYS A 197 -14.79 15.30 2.30
C CYS A 197 -13.54 15.39 3.18
N TRP A 198 -13.36 14.46 4.13
CA TRP A 198 -12.16 14.37 4.94
C TRP A 198 -10.92 14.16 4.08
N PHE A 199 -10.96 13.19 3.16
CA PHE A 199 -9.81 12.93 2.26
C PHE A 199 -9.53 14.09 1.32
N LEU A 200 -10.57 14.78 0.82
CA LEU A 200 -10.39 16.01 0.04
C LEU A 200 -9.65 17.08 0.84
N ALA A 201 -10.08 17.34 2.07
CA ALA A 201 -9.46 18.34 2.93
C ALA A 201 -8.02 17.96 3.31
N TYR A 202 -7.75 16.67 3.53
CA TYR A 202 -6.43 16.17 3.88
C TYR A 202 -5.43 16.23 2.70
N SER A 203 -5.93 16.11 1.46
CA SER A 203 -5.12 16.10 0.25
C SER A 203 -4.95 17.48 -0.39
N ALA A 204 -5.66 18.51 0.10
CA ALA A 204 -5.57 19.89 -0.37
C ALA A 204 -4.40 20.64 0.29
#